data_9abc61ac71a530a35861504666724039
#
_entry.id   9abc61ac71a530a35861504666724039
#
_cell.length_a   1.000
_cell.length_b   1.000
_cell.length_c   1.000
_cell.angle_alpha   90.00
_cell.angle_beta   90.00
_cell.angle_gamma   90.00
#
_symmetry.space_group_name_H-M   'P 1'
#
loop_
_entity.id
_entity.type
_entity.pdbx_description
1 polymer ?
#
loop_
_entity_poly.entity_id
_entity_poly.type
_entity_poly.pdbx_seq_one_letter_code
_entity_poly.pdbx_strand_id
1 'polypeptide(L)'
;MSLDRIKSDLPDYAKDLRLNLESVLSEGGAPGLSQKQIAIVALASAIASRHAPLTEAIAQFASQHADEKELDGARTAAALMGMTNIYYRFLHLVENDEYGTLRAGLRMNAMANPGGDKI
;
A
#
# COMPACT_ATOMS: atom_id res chain seq x y z
N MET A 1 -4.10 9.61 -15.28
CA MET A 1 -3.38 10.57 -14.40
C MET A 1 -1.97 10.06 -14.18
N SER A 2 -0.97 10.85 -14.50
CA SER A 2 0.44 10.46 -14.31
C SER A 2 0.95 10.96 -12.96
N LEU A 3 2.02 10.34 -12.47
CA LEU A 3 2.66 10.76 -11.23
C LEU A 3 3.22 12.19 -11.35
N ASP A 4 3.81 12.52 -12.49
CA ASP A 4 4.31 13.88 -12.74
C ASP A 4 3.18 14.92 -12.69
N ARG A 5 2.00 14.58 -13.20
CA ARG A 5 0.85 15.47 -13.14
C ARG A 5 0.41 15.71 -11.70
N ILE A 6 0.33 14.63 -10.91
CA ILE A 6 -0.03 14.75 -9.49
C ILE A 6 0.96 15.66 -8.77
N LYS A 7 2.27 15.46 -9.00
CA LYS A 7 3.29 16.30 -8.37
C LYS A 7 3.16 17.75 -8.78
N SER A 8 2.91 18.02 -10.06
CA SER A 8 2.78 19.40 -10.56
C SER A 8 1.51 20.09 -10.06
N ASP A 9 0.46 19.34 -9.77
CA ASP A 9 -0.79 19.90 -9.29
C ASP A 9 -0.77 20.21 -7.79
N LEU A 10 0.23 19.75 -7.06
CA LEU A 10 0.35 20.08 -5.64
C LEU A 10 0.71 21.56 -5.46
N PRO A 11 -0.02 22.28 -4.59
CA PRO A 11 0.27 23.70 -4.36
C PRO A 11 1.57 23.93 -3.60
N ASP A 12 2.06 25.16 -3.62
CA ASP A 12 3.33 25.51 -3.01
C ASP A 12 3.40 25.20 -1.51
N TYR A 13 2.29 25.29 -0.80
CA TYR A 13 2.28 24.95 0.64
C TYR A 13 2.49 23.44 0.86
N ALA A 14 2.34 22.62 -0.15
CA ALA A 14 2.57 21.17 -0.09
C ALA A 14 3.90 20.77 -0.73
N LYS A 15 4.86 21.69 -0.84
CA LYS A 15 6.16 21.43 -1.45
C LYS A 15 6.89 20.28 -0.79
N ASP A 16 6.87 20.21 0.53
CA ASP A 16 7.55 19.14 1.26
C ASP A 16 6.94 17.78 0.95
N LEU A 17 5.61 17.71 0.81
CA LEU A 17 4.94 16.49 0.41
C LEU A 17 5.40 16.03 -0.97
N ARG A 18 5.52 16.94 -1.92
CA ARG A 18 6.01 16.63 -3.26
C ARG A 18 7.43 16.08 -3.24
N LEU A 19 8.32 16.73 -2.49
CA LEU A 19 9.72 16.30 -2.37
C LEU A 19 9.84 14.96 -1.66
N ASN A 20 9.04 14.73 -0.64
CA ASN A 20 9.02 13.45 0.07
C ASN A 20 8.47 12.32 -0.83
N LEU A 21 7.48 12.60 -1.66
CA LEU A 21 6.98 11.62 -2.61
C LEU A 21 8.08 11.19 -3.60
N GLU A 22 8.84 12.14 -4.12
CA GLU A 22 9.95 11.83 -5.00
C GLU A 22 11.03 11.01 -4.30
N SER A 23 11.38 11.38 -3.08
CA SER A 23 12.41 10.70 -2.29
C SER A 23 12.01 9.25 -1.97
N VAL A 24 10.80 9.03 -1.48
CA VAL A 24 10.38 7.70 -1.04
C VAL A 24 10.25 6.70 -2.18
N LEU A 25 10.11 7.17 -3.42
CA LEU A 25 10.04 6.33 -4.60
C LEU A 25 11.42 6.02 -5.20
N SER A 26 12.49 6.42 -4.54
CA SER A 26 13.87 6.16 -4.96
C SER A 26 14.59 5.28 -3.95
N GLU A 27 15.59 4.55 -4.41
CA GLU A 27 16.39 3.68 -3.53
C GLU A 27 17.14 4.50 -2.46
N GLY A 28 17.55 5.72 -2.79
CA GLY A 28 18.21 6.62 -1.84
C GLY A 28 17.30 7.06 -0.71
N GLY A 29 16.01 7.24 -0.98
CA GLY A 29 15.03 7.64 0.03
C GLY A 29 14.34 6.47 0.73
N ALA A 30 14.56 5.26 0.25
CA ALA A 30 14.04 4.03 0.85
C ALA A 30 15.17 2.98 0.97
N PRO A 31 16.19 3.27 1.79
CA PRO A 31 17.37 2.42 1.86
C PRO A 31 17.02 1.00 2.32
N GLY A 32 17.67 0.02 1.70
CA GLY A 32 17.43 -1.38 2.00
C GLY A 32 16.34 -2.03 1.15
N LEU A 33 15.60 -1.27 0.35
CA LEU A 33 14.60 -1.80 -0.57
C LEU A 33 15.10 -1.69 -2.01
N SER A 34 14.83 -2.73 -2.81
CA SER A 34 15.07 -2.68 -4.25
C SER A 34 14.00 -1.81 -4.92
N GLN A 35 14.26 -1.39 -6.17
CA GLN A 35 13.27 -0.62 -6.93
C GLN A 35 11.95 -1.39 -7.10
N LYS A 36 12.03 -2.71 -7.27
CA LYS A 36 10.84 -3.57 -7.33
C LYS A 36 10.07 -3.53 -6.01
N GLN A 37 10.75 -3.67 -4.88
CA GLN A 37 10.11 -3.62 -3.56
C GLN A 37 9.48 -2.26 -3.30
N ILE A 38 10.17 -1.18 -3.66
CA ILE A 38 9.63 0.19 -3.56
C ILE A 38 8.34 0.30 -4.35
N ALA A 39 8.32 -0.21 -5.59
CA ALA A 39 7.14 -0.16 -6.45
C ALA A 39 5.95 -0.92 -5.86
N ILE A 40 6.19 -2.12 -5.33
CA ILE A 40 5.15 -2.96 -4.73
C ILE A 40 4.57 -2.29 -3.48
N VAL A 41 5.43 -1.80 -2.59
CA VAL A 41 5.00 -1.12 -1.36
C VAL A 41 4.26 0.17 -1.69
N ALA A 42 4.75 0.92 -2.68
CA ALA A 42 4.09 2.16 -3.12
C ALA A 42 2.68 1.89 -3.63
N LEU A 43 2.49 0.83 -4.42
CA LEU A 43 1.17 0.49 -4.93
C LEU A 43 0.21 0.09 -3.80
N ALA A 44 0.65 -0.77 -2.88
CA ALA A 44 -0.16 -1.16 -1.74
C ALA A 44 -0.56 0.07 -0.90
N SER A 45 0.38 0.98 -0.66
CA SER A 45 0.14 2.22 0.08
C SER A 45 -0.84 3.15 -0.62
N ALA A 46 -0.71 3.28 -1.95
CA ALA A 46 -1.61 4.11 -2.74
C ALA A 46 -3.05 3.57 -2.69
N ILE A 47 -3.21 2.25 -2.80
CA ILE A 47 -4.53 1.62 -2.67
C ILE A 47 -5.12 1.90 -1.28
N ALA A 48 -4.33 1.76 -0.24
CA ALA A 48 -4.76 2.02 1.13
C ALA A 48 -5.19 3.48 1.34
N SER A 49 -4.65 4.43 0.58
CA SER A 49 -5.03 5.85 0.67
C SER A 49 -6.43 6.12 0.14
N ARG A 50 -7.00 5.21 -0.67
CA ARG A 50 -8.33 5.29 -1.26
C ARG A 50 -8.49 6.51 -2.18
N HIS A 51 -7.40 6.96 -2.78
CA HIS A 51 -7.40 8.07 -3.74
C HIS A 51 -7.13 7.51 -5.15
N ALA A 52 -8.18 7.39 -5.96
CA ALA A 52 -8.10 6.72 -7.25
C ALA A 52 -7.05 7.32 -8.21
N PRO A 53 -6.95 8.65 -8.36
CA PRO A 53 -5.92 9.21 -9.25
C PRO A 53 -4.49 8.88 -8.82
N LEU A 54 -4.21 8.88 -7.52
CA LEU A 54 -2.90 8.49 -7.01
C LEU A 54 -2.63 7.01 -7.26
N THR A 55 -3.61 6.16 -7.00
CA THR A 55 -3.49 4.72 -7.23
C THR A 55 -3.20 4.42 -8.71
N GLU A 56 -3.89 5.08 -9.63
CA GLU A 56 -3.66 4.93 -11.06
C GLU A 56 -2.23 5.36 -11.45
N ALA A 57 -1.80 6.50 -10.96
CA ALA A 57 -0.46 7.02 -11.26
C ALA A 57 0.64 6.11 -10.71
N ILE A 58 0.49 5.63 -9.48
CA ILE A 58 1.46 4.73 -8.86
C ILE A 58 1.43 3.37 -9.55
N ALA A 59 0.28 2.87 -10.00
CA ALA A 59 0.20 1.63 -10.76
C ALA A 59 1.00 1.72 -12.06
N GLN A 60 0.92 2.84 -12.76
CA GLN A 60 1.73 3.08 -13.96
C GLN A 60 3.23 3.08 -13.64
N PHE A 61 3.63 3.76 -12.58
CA PHE A 61 5.01 3.76 -12.10
C PHE A 61 5.46 2.34 -11.74
N ALA A 62 4.64 1.62 -10.97
CA ALA A 62 5.00 0.29 -10.47
C ALA A 62 5.11 -0.74 -11.60
N SER A 63 4.34 -0.60 -12.67
CA SER A 63 4.39 -1.52 -13.81
C SER A 63 5.72 -1.48 -14.54
N GLN A 64 6.54 -0.46 -14.34
CA GLN A 64 7.88 -0.35 -14.91
C GLN A 64 8.91 -1.18 -14.13
N HIS A 65 8.59 -1.61 -12.92
CA HIS A 65 9.54 -2.24 -12.00
C HIS A 65 9.11 -3.62 -11.51
N ALA A 66 7.85 -3.99 -11.69
CA ALA A 66 7.29 -5.25 -11.22
C ALA A 66 6.33 -5.83 -12.27
N ASP A 67 6.19 -7.15 -12.28
CA ASP A 67 5.25 -7.81 -13.17
C ASP A 67 3.83 -7.79 -12.60
N GLU A 68 2.84 -8.21 -13.41
CA GLU A 68 1.43 -8.16 -13.02
C GLU A 68 1.13 -9.06 -11.83
N LYS A 69 1.80 -10.20 -11.70
CA LYS A 69 1.63 -11.10 -10.58
C LYS A 69 2.09 -10.44 -9.28
N GLU A 70 3.22 -9.75 -9.32
CA GLU A 70 3.76 -9.01 -8.18
C GLU A 70 2.86 -7.82 -7.80
N LEU A 71 2.31 -7.13 -8.80
CA LEU A 71 1.35 -6.05 -8.56
C LEU A 71 0.04 -6.56 -7.95
N ASP A 72 -0.43 -7.74 -8.36
CA ASP A 72 -1.58 -8.38 -7.72
C ASP A 72 -1.29 -8.75 -6.27
N GLY A 73 -0.05 -9.10 -5.95
CA GLY A 73 0.38 -9.30 -4.57
C GLY A 73 0.22 -8.03 -3.73
N ALA A 74 0.57 -6.88 -4.28
CA ALA A 74 0.38 -5.60 -3.61
C ALA A 74 -1.10 -5.30 -3.36
N ARG A 75 -1.95 -5.53 -4.37
CA ARG A 75 -3.40 -5.35 -4.26
C ARG A 75 -3.99 -6.26 -3.18
N THR A 76 -3.57 -7.51 -3.17
CA THR A 76 -3.99 -8.50 -2.18
C THR A 76 -3.61 -8.08 -0.77
N ALA A 77 -2.36 -7.64 -0.58
CA ALA A 77 -1.89 -7.18 0.72
C ALA A 77 -2.71 -5.99 1.23
N ALA A 78 -2.97 -5.01 0.36
CA ALA A 78 -3.78 -3.84 0.72
C ALA A 78 -5.20 -4.23 1.12
N ALA A 79 -5.82 -5.14 0.37
CA ALA A 79 -7.17 -5.60 0.66
C ALA A 79 -7.25 -6.35 2.00
N LEU A 80 -6.31 -7.27 2.24
CA LEU A 80 -6.28 -8.05 3.48
C LEU A 80 -6.01 -7.16 4.70
N MET A 81 -5.06 -6.24 4.58
CA MET A 81 -4.74 -5.33 5.69
C MET A 81 -5.89 -4.36 5.97
N GLY A 82 -6.60 -3.90 4.94
CA GLY A 82 -7.80 -3.10 5.13
C GLY A 82 -8.87 -3.85 5.93
N MET A 83 -9.07 -5.12 5.64
CA MET A 83 -10.01 -5.97 6.36
C MET A 83 -9.57 -6.21 7.81
N THR A 84 -8.32 -6.64 8.01
CA THR A 84 -7.83 -6.99 9.33
C THR A 84 -7.69 -5.77 10.25
N ASN A 85 -7.27 -4.64 9.71
CA ASN A 85 -7.15 -3.42 10.50
C ASN A 85 -8.50 -2.97 11.07
N ILE A 86 -9.57 -3.09 10.29
CA ILE A 86 -10.91 -2.76 10.77
C ILE A 86 -11.36 -3.75 11.85
N TYR A 87 -11.17 -5.05 11.62
CA TYR A 87 -11.58 -6.09 12.58
C TYR A 87 -10.85 -5.94 13.91
N TYR A 88 -9.52 -5.86 13.90
CA TYR A 88 -8.75 -5.76 15.13
C TYR A 88 -8.94 -4.42 15.83
N ARG A 89 -9.17 -3.34 15.07
CA ARG A 89 -9.52 -2.06 15.68
C ARG A 89 -10.86 -2.10 16.38
N PHE A 90 -11.83 -2.81 15.83
CA PHE A 90 -13.13 -3.05 16.47
C PHE A 90 -12.94 -3.77 17.80
N LEU A 91 -12.14 -4.86 17.83
CA LEU A 91 -11.88 -5.59 19.07
C LEU A 91 -11.29 -4.70 20.16
N HIS A 92 -10.38 -3.81 19.76
CA HIS A 92 -9.75 -2.87 20.69
C HIS A 92 -10.75 -1.83 21.23
N LEU A 93 -11.57 -1.26 20.36
CA LEU A 93 -12.48 -0.17 20.70
C LEU A 93 -13.68 -0.66 21.53
N VAL A 94 -14.13 -1.89 21.36
CA VAL A 94 -15.33 -2.40 22.05
C VAL A 94 -15.07 -2.68 23.52
N GLU A 95 -13.84 -2.86 23.94
CA GLU A 95 -13.41 -3.09 25.33
C GLU A 95 -14.16 -4.24 26.00
N ASN A 96 -14.46 -5.31 25.25
CA ASN A 96 -15.15 -6.48 25.77
C ASN A 96 -14.33 -7.73 25.45
N ASP A 97 -13.75 -8.34 26.47
CA ASP A 97 -12.87 -9.50 26.35
C ASP A 97 -13.53 -10.70 25.67
N GLU A 98 -14.86 -10.83 25.77
CA GLU A 98 -15.60 -11.92 25.14
C GLU A 98 -15.39 -11.95 23.63
N TYR A 99 -15.39 -10.78 22.97
CA TYR A 99 -15.16 -10.71 21.53
C TYR A 99 -13.74 -11.13 21.15
N GLY A 100 -12.76 -10.89 22.01
CA GLY A 100 -11.38 -11.30 21.78
C GLY A 100 -11.19 -12.81 21.84
N THR A 101 -12.08 -13.55 22.52
CA THR A 101 -12.02 -15.01 22.61
C THR A 101 -12.72 -15.71 21.44
N LEU A 102 -13.53 -14.99 20.67
CA LEU A 102 -14.23 -15.56 19.53
C LEU A 102 -13.29 -15.70 18.34
N ARG A 103 -13.51 -16.74 17.55
CA ARG A 103 -12.75 -16.94 16.34
C ARG A 103 -13.06 -15.83 15.33
N ALA A 104 -12.02 -15.23 14.73
CA ALA A 104 -12.18 -14.16 13.75
C ALA A 104 -12.98 -14.62 12.52
N GLY A 105 -12.77 -15.86 12.08
CA GLY A 105 -13.45 -16.38 10.90
C GLY A 105 -13.02 -15.71 9.59
N LEU A 106 -11.92 -14.98 9.59
CA LEU A 106 -11.43 -14.28 8.40
C LEU A 106 -10.65 -15.23 7.51
N ARG A 107 -10.94 -15.18 6.21
CA ARG A 107 -10.17 -15.93 5.23
C ARG A 107 -8.96 -15.09 4.79
N MET A 108 -7.77 -15.66 4.98
CA MET A 108 -6.51 -15.00 4.65
C MET A 108 -5.58 -15.93 3.87
N ASN A 109 -6.12 -16.83 3.07
CA ASN A 109 -5.34 -17.83 2.36
C ASN A 109 -4.34 -17.21 1.37
N ALA A 110 -4.65 -16.04 0.84
CA ALA A 110 -3.78 -15.34 -0.10
C ALA A 110 -2.46 -14.89 0.52
N MET A 111 -2.38 -14.78 1.85
CA MET A 111 -1.11 -14.43 2.52
C MET A 111 -0.04 -15.51 2.39
N ALA A 112 -0.43 -16.76 2.21
CA ALA A 112 0.51 -17.86 2.01
C ALA A 112 1.15 -17.83 0.62
N ASN A 113 0.49 -17.18 -0.35
CA ASN A 113 0.97 -17.11 -1.73
C ASN A 113 0.64 -15.73 -2.33
N PRO A 114 1.37 -14.68 -1.94
CA PRO A 114 1.04 -13.30 -2.31
C PRO A 114 1.37 -12.92 -3.75
N GLY A 115 2.04 -13.80 -4.50
CA GLY A 115 2.40 -13.51 -5.89
C GLY A 115 3.74 -12.83 -6.10
N GLY A 116 4.42 -12.43 -5.03
CA GLY A 116 5.73 -11.81 -5.06
C GLY A 116 6.48 -12.03 -3.76
N ASP A 117 7.56 -11.29 -3.55
CA ASP A 117 8.35 -11.38 -2.33
C ASP A 117 7.55 -10.88 -1.14
N LYS A 118 7.69 -11.57 -0.01
CA LYS A 118 7.16 -11.09 1.27
C LYS A 118 8.13 -10.06 1.84
N ILE A 119 7.64 -8.92 2.14
CA ILE A 119 8.42 -7.81 2.71
C ILE A 119 8.02 -7.57 4.16
#